data_ed6f1e1b8a5ecbae103c6fe8091a0f49
#
_entry.id   ed6f1e1b8a5ecbae103c6fe8091a0f49
#
_cell.length_a   1.000
_cell.length_b   1.000
_cell.length_c   1.000
_cell.angle_alpha   90.00
_cell.angle_beta   90.00
_cell.angle_gamma   90.00
#
_symmetry.space_group_name_H-M   'P 1'
#
loop_
_entity.id
_entity.type
_entity.pdbx_description
1 polymer ?
#
loop_
_entity_poly.entity_id
_entity_poly.type
_entity_poly.pdbx_seq_one_letter_code
_entity_poly.pdbx_strand_id
1 'polypeptide(L)'
;NQVIREEEAQKLFEQAETLRDTLKRTHEYGYDDARLTSLDQLAEDLIATLHEQNTLVAQRIDLSASLTSDIRDSLAAAQGLSDLSETLVSNAASGATAVISILSELIEEQDRIDESMDALDRLLEEDLYLMERMFELRLRASQTGLLLNQLSRAATPDEVLWIEETLEKNVRILERRTLGISDPVRRRQAGQMMTQLISLSGDTPNVFETRQSLLEIDREIGSLVE
;
A
#
# COMPACT_ATOMS: atom_id res chain seq x y z
N ASN A 1 5.35 -23.14 2.40
CA ASN A 1 4.96 -23.44 1.00
C ASN A 1 5.94 -22.91 -0.07
N GLN A 2 6.69 -21.85 0.22
CA GLN A 2 7.62 -21.23 -0.72
C GLN A 2 8.91 -22.03 -0.86
N VAL A 3 9.50 -22.45 0.27
CA VAL A 3 10.71 -23.31 0.32
C VAL A 3 10.48 -24.64 -0.42
N ILE A 4 9.28 -25.22 -0.31
CA ILE A 4 8.96 -26.48 -0.98
C ILE A 4 8.92 -26.31 -2.51
N ARG A 5 8.43 -25.16 -3.01
CA ARG A 5 8.42 -24.86 -4.46
C ARG A 5 9.81 -24.60 -5.02
N GLU A 6 10.68 -23.94 -4.27
CA GLU A 6 12.08 -23.72 -4.65
C GLU A 6 12.82 -25.06 -4.74
N GLU A 7 12.63 -25.97 -3.78
CA GLU A 7 13.22 -27.31 -3.82
C GLU A 7 12.67 -28.16 -4.97
N GLU A 8 11.40 -28.05 -5.30
CA GLU A 8 10.81 -28.76 -6.45
C GLU A 8 11.31 -28.21 -7.78
N ALA A 9 11.40 -26.89 -7.92
CA ALA A 9 11.97 -26.26 -9.12
C ALA A 9 13.45 -26.62 -9.31
N GLN A 10 14.22 -26.63 -8.24
CA GLN A 10 15.64 -27.06 -8.27
C GLN A 10 15.78 -28.52 -8.73
N LYS A 11 14.93 -29.42 -8.24
CA LYS A 11 14.93 -30.83 -8.67
C LYS A 11 14.58 -31.00 -10.14
N LEU A 12 13.61 -30.24 -10.64
CA LEU A 12 13.26 -30.27 -12.07
C LEU A 12 14.42 -29.79 -12.93
N PHE A 13 15.11 -28.75 -12.51
CA PHE A 13 16.29 -28.24 -13.20
C PHE A 13 17.42 -29.27 -13.22
N GLU A 14 17.76 -29.91 -12.10
CA GLU A 14 18.75 -30.98 -12.00
C GLU A 14 18.40 -32.18 -12.89
N GLN A 15 17.11 -32.54 -12.96
CA GLN A 15 16.63 -33.62 -13.83
C GLN A 15 16.77 -33.26 -15.31
N ALA A 16 16.45 -32.02 -15.71
CA ALA A 16 16.60 -31.54 -17.07
C ALA A 16 18.08 -31.49 -17.51
N GLU A 17 19.00 -31.05 -16.65
CA GLU A 17 20.43 -31.10 -16.91
C GLU A 17 20.95 -32.54 -17.04
N THR A 18 20.50 -33.42 -16.16
CA THR A 18 20.87 -34.86 -16.24
C THR A 18 20.40 -35.49 -17.54
N LEU A 19 19.18 -35.15 -18.02
CA LEU A 19 18.65 -35.60 -19.29
C LEU A 19 19.52 -35.09 -20.44
N ARG A 20 19.85 -33.80 -20.47
CA ARG A 20 20.74 -33.20 -21.50
C ARG A 20 22.09 -33.88 -21.54
N ASP A 21 22.73 -34.11 -20.40
CA ASP A 21 24.06 -34.77 -20.34
C ASP A 21 23.99 -36.23 -20.82
N THR A 22 22.88 -36.90 -20.53
CA THR A 22 22.64 -38.27 -21.03
C THR A 22 22.47 -38.29 -22.56
N LEU A 23 21.72 -37.32 -23.11
CA LEU A 23 21.57 -37.17 -24.56
C LEU A 23 22.91 -36.86 -25.24
N LYS A 24 23.74 -35.96 -24.70
CA LYS A 24 25.09 -35.68 -25.22
C LYS A 24 25.98 -36.90 -25.26
N ARG A 25 26.01 -37.72 -24.19
CA ARG A 25 26.76 -38.98 -24.18
C ARG A 25 26.24 -39.96 -25.22
N THR A 26 24.94 -40.03 -25.46
CA THR A 26 24.36 -40.90 -26.45
C THR A 26 24.80 -40.50 -27.86
N HIS A 27 24.90 -39.20 -28.16
CA HIS A 27 25.48 -38.66 -29.39
C HIS A 27 26.97 -39.04 -29.54
N GLU A 28 27.76 -38.97 -28.48
CA GLU A 28 29.20 -39.35 -28.49
C GLU A 28 29.42 -40.82 -28.80
N TYR A 29 28.45 -41.71 -28.50
CA TYR A 29 28.50 -43.14 -28.86
C TYR A 29 28.11 -43.41 -30.32
N GLY A 30 27.92 -42.38 -31.15
CA GLY A 30 27.72 -42.53 -32.60
C GLY A 30 26.29 -42.83 -33.04
N TYR A 31 25.33 -42.62 -32.17
CA TYR A 31 23.91 -42.65 -32.53
C TYR A 31 23.50 -41.28 -33.12
N ASP A 32 23.61 -41.15 -34.43
CA ASP A 32 23.19 -39.94 -35.14
C ASP A 32 21.79 -40.17 -35.72
N ASP A 33 20.77 -40.00 -34.88
CA ASP A 33 19.36 -40.07 -35.33
C ASP A 33 18.74 -38.65 -35.18
N ALA A 34 18.01 -38.21 -36.20
CA ALA A 34 17.26 -36.93 -36.21
C ALA A 34 16.36 -36.76 -34.98
N ARG A 35 15.93 -37.87 -34.38
CA ARG A 35 15.16 -37.88 -33.13
C ARG A 35 15.98 -37.47 -31.93
N LEU A 36 17.27 -37.86 -31.85
CA LEU A 36 18.15 -37.47 -30.77
C LEU A 36 18.44 -35.97 -30.83
N THR A 37 18.65 -35.43 -32.02
CA THR A 37 18.83 -33.99 -32.24
C THR A 37 17.57 -33.19 -31.81
N SER A 38 16.37 -33.69 -32.12
CA SER A 38 15.12 -33.06 -31.66
C SER A 38 14.94 -33.13 -30.15
N LEU A 39 15.34 -34.23 -29.51
CA LEU A 39 15.28 -34.36 -28.04
C LEU A 39 16.30 -33.46 -27.34
N ASP A 40 17.50 -33.29 -27.92
CA ASP A 40 18.51 -32.37 -27.37
C ASP A 40 18.02 -30.93 -27.44
N GLN A 41 17.43 -30.53 -28.58
CA GLN A 41 16.81 -29.20 -28.72
C GLN A 41 15.69 -28.97 -27.70
N LEU A 42 14.79 -29.94 -27.53
CA LEU A 42 13.72 -29.86 -26.54
C LEU A 42 14.25 -29.76 -25.10
N ALA A 43 15.35 -30.47 -24.80
CA ALA A 43 15.98 -30.39 -23.48
C ALA A 43 16.63 -29.00 -23.25
N GLU A 44 17.26 -28.42 -24.28
CA GLU A 44 17.80 -27.04 -24.17
C GLU A 44 16.70 -26.00 -23.99
N ASP A 45 15.63 -26.10 -24.78
CA ASP A 45 14.47 -25.21 -24.68
C ASP A 45 13.82 -25.30 -23.28
N LEU A 46 13.66 -26.51 -22.75
CA LEU A 46 13.13 -26.74 -21.40
C LEU A 46 14.03 -26.11 -20.33
N ILE A 47 15.35 -26.29 -20.42
CA ILE A 47 16.29 -25.69 -19.45
C ILE A 47 16.23 -24.16 -19.51
N ALA A 48 16.16 -23.58 -20.71
CA ALA A 48 16.02 -22.14 -20.89
C ALA A 48 14.73 -21.61 -20.26
N THR A 49 13.59 -22.27 -20.51
CA THR A 49 12.28 -21.92 -19.93
C THR A 49 12.30 -22.04 -18.41
N LEU A 50 12.89 -23.09 -17.84
CA LEU A 50 13.02 -23.24 -16.39
C LEU A 50 13.91 -22.14 -15.76
N HIS A 51 14.96 -21.72 -16.45
CA HIS A 51 15.81 -20.61 -16.00
C HIS A 51 15.06 -19.28 -15.97
N GLU A 52 14.32 -18.99 -17.04
CA GLU A 52 13.49 -17.80 -17.14
C GLU A 52 12.41 -17.78 -16.06
N GLN A 53 11.71 -18.90 -15.89
CA GLN A 53 10.70 -19.05 -14.83
C GLN A 53 11.28 -18.82 -13.43
N ASN A 54 12.44 -19.40 -13.12
CA ASN A 54 13.10 -19.19 -11.84
C ASN A 54 13.46 -17.72 -11.58
N THR A 55 13.94 -17.04 -12.62
CA THR A 55 14.28 -15.61 -12.55
C THR A 55 13.04 -14.76 -12.25
N LEU A 56 11.95 -15.00 -12.97
CA LEU A 56 10.67 -14.30 -12.78
C LEU A 56 10.08 -14.57 -11.38
N VAL A 57 10.16 -15.81 -10.89
CA VAL A 57 9.69 -16.16 -9.55
C VAL A 57 10.51 -15.45 -8.47
N ALA A 58 11.84 -15.37 -8.60
CA ALA A 58 12.69 -14.64 -7.67
C ALA A 58 12.33 -13.14 -7.64
N GLN A 59 12.21 -12.51 -8.81
CA GLN A 59 11.79 -11.10 -8.92
C GLN A 59 10.41 -10.86 -8.30
N ARG A 60 9.45 -11.76 -8.56
CA ARG A 60 8.11 -11.70 -7.98
C ARG A 60 8.14 -11.73 -6.45
N ILE A 61 8.99 -12.55 -5.87
CA ILE A 61 9.15 -12.68 -4.41
C ILE A 61 9.67 -11.36 -3.83
N ASP A 62 10.73 -10.81 -4.41
CA ASP A 62 11.35 -9.57 -3.93
C ASP A 62 10.39 -8.38 -4.03
N LEU A 63 9.74 -8.21 -5.17
CA LEU A 63 8.74 -7.16 -5.38
C LEU A 63 7.53 -7.31 -4.45
N SER A 64 7.06 -8.54 -4.23
CA SER A 64 5.93 -8.81 -3.31
C SER A 64 6.30 -8.51 -1.86
N ALA A 65 7.53 -8.79 -1.45
CA ALA A 65 8.02 -8.46 -0.11
C ALA A 65 8.11 -6.94 0.10
N SER A 66 8.69 -6.21 -0.87
CA SER A 66 8.76 -4.74 -0.84
C SER A 66 7.35 -4.13 -0.78
N LEU A 67 6.47 -4.49 -1.71
CA LEU A 67 5.09 -4.00 -1.74
C LEU A 67 4.36 -4.24 -0.42
N THR A 68 4.53 -5.43 0.17
CA THR A 68 3.89 -5.78 1.45
C THR A 68 4.41 -4.90 2.59
N SER A 69 5.71 -4.59 2.61
CA SER A 69 6.31 -3.69 3.60
C SER A 69 5.77 -2.27 3.46
N ASP A 70 5.79 -1.71 2.25
CA ASP A 70 5.37 -0.35 1.96
C ASP A 70 3.88 -0.14 2.27
N ILE A 71 3.04 -1.09 1.89
CA ILE A 71 1.61 -1.06 2.22
C ILE A 71 1.40 -1.14 3.73
N ARG A 72 2.13 -1.99 4.45
CA ARG A 72 2.01 -2.12 5.91
C ARG A 72 2.34 -0.82 6.62
N ASP A 73 3.45 -0.19 6.26
CA ASP A 73 3.91 1.04 6.88
C ASP A 73 2.94 2.19 6.60
N SER A 74 2.40 2.23 5.39
CA SER A 74 1.40 3.21 5.00
C SER A 74 0.04 2.99 5.65
N LEU A 75 -0.37 1.73 5.86
CA LEU A 75 -1.56 1.39 6.65
C LEU A 75 -1.41 1.85 8.09
N ALA A 76 -0.24 1.66 8.70
CA ALA A 76 0.06 2.15 10.05
C ALA A 76 -0.02 3.69 10.12
N ALA A 77 0.49 4.39 9.11
CA ALA A 77 0.39 5.85 9.02
C ALA A 77 -1.07 6.33 8.86
N ALA A 78 -1.85 5.69 7.99
CA ALA A 78 -3.27 6.01 7.81
C ALA A 78 -4.08 5.76 9.11
N GLN A 79 -3.83 4.63 9.79
CA GLN A 79 -4.45 4.34 11.08
C GLN A 79 -4.05 5.38 12.13
N GLY A 80 -2.76 5.74 12.22
CA GLY A 80 -2.28 6.76 13.15
C GLY A 80 -2.93 8.13 12.92
N LEU A 81 -3.16 8.54 11.68
CA LEU A 81 -3.92 9.76 11.36
C LEU A 81 -5.38 9.67 11.81
N SER A 82 -6.01 8.52 11.64
CA SER A 82 -7.38 8.26 12.11
C SER A 82 -7.47 8.41 13.65
N ASP A 83 -6.57 7.76 14.37
CA ASP A 83 -6.54 7.77 15.84
C ASP A 83 -6.21 9.18 16.41
N LEU A 84 -5.28 9.88 15.76
CA LEU A 84 -4.96 11.26 16.09
C LEU A 84 -6.18 12.17 15.91
N SER A 85 -6.89 11.99 14.80
CA SER A 85 -8.11 12.72 14.50
C SER A 85 -9.20 12.46 15.54
N GLU A 86 -9.42 11.21 15.94
CA GLU A 86 -10.37 10.83 16.98
C GLU A 86 -10.04 11.51 18.32
N THR A 87 -8.76 11.53 18.69
CA THR A 87 -8.30 12.23 19.89
C THR A 87 -8.59 13.73 19.84
N LEU A 88 -8.37 14.36 18.67
CA LEU A 88 -8.63 15.80 18.49
C LEU A 88 -10.14 16.11 18.53
N VAL A 89 -10.98 15.26 17.93
CA VAL A 89 -12.44 15.37 18.02
C VAL A 89 -12.90 15.25 19.46
N SER A 90 -12.40 14.28 20.22
CA SER A 90 -12.76 14.09 21.63
C SER A 90 -12.38 15.31 22.49
N ASN A 91 -11.21 15.90 22.25
CA ASN A 91 -10.78 17.09 22.95
C ASN A 91 -11.66 18.30 22.61
N ALA A 92 -11.97 18.51 21.32
CA ALA A 92 -12.85 19.59 20.87
C ALA A 92 -14.28 19.42 21.42
N ALA A 93 -14.80 18.19 21.45
CA ALA A 93 -16.11 17.91 22.07
C ALA A 93 -16.14 18.22 23.56
N SER A 94 -15.06 17.94 24.28
CA SER A 94 -14.92 18.30 25.70
C SER A 94 -14.83 19.82 25.90
N GLY A 95 -14.09 20.51 25.00
CA GLY A 95 -14.03 21.98 24.96
C GLY A 95 -15.41 22.58 24.71
N ALA A 96 -16.11 22.13 23.71
CA ALA A 96 -17.46 22.56 23.37
C ALA A 96 -18.45 22.37 24.55
N THR A 97 -18.36 21.24 25.26
CA THR A 97 -19.20 20.98 26.43
C THR A 97 -18.92 21.98 27.55
N ALA A 98 -17.65 22.30 27.79
CA ALA A 98 -17.26 23.30 28.82
C ALA A 98 -17.79 24.70 28.45
N VAL A 99 -17.67 25.11 27.16
CA VAL A 99 -18.19 26.40 26.68
C VAL A 99 -19.72 26.47 26.82
N ILE A 100 -20.45 25.38 26.47
CA ILE A 100 -21.90 25.32 26.63
C ILE A 100 -22.30 25.48 28.11
N SER A 101 -21.56 24.89 29.04
CA SER A 101 -21.81 25.07 30.50
C SER A 101 -21.64 26.55 30.92
N ILE A 102 -20.54 27.18 30.43
CA ILE A 102 -20.29 28.60 30.71
C ILE A 102 -21.40 29.47 30.09
N LEU A 103 -21.83 29.19 28.86
CA LEU A 103 -22.94 29.90 28.22
C LEU A 103 -24.24 29.80 29.02
N SER A 104 -24.52 28.61 29.59
CA SER A 104 -25.72 28.42 30.42
C SER A 104 -25.68 29.31 31.67
N GLU A 105 -24.52 29.43 32.34
CA GLU A 105 -24.31 30.30 33.49
C GLU A 105 -24.42 31.79 33.11
N LEU A 106 -23.82 32.20 31.99
CA LEU A 106 -23.84 33.58 31.51
C LEU A 106 -25.23 34.06 31.08
N ILE A 107 -26.09 33.17 30.54
CA ILE A 107 -27.47 33.49 30.17
C ILE A 107 -28.35 33.75 31.39
N GLU A 108 -28.07 33.13 32.50
CA GLU A 108 -28.79 33.41 33.78
C GLU A 108 -28.45 34.80 34.31
N GLU A 109 -27.27 35.35 33.96
CA GLU A 109 -26.81 36.69 34.36
C GLU A 109 -27.09 37.71 33.23
N GLN A 110 -28.24 38.36 33.21
CA GLN A 110 -28.73 39.23 32.14
C GLN A 110 -27.79 40.36 31.66
N ASP A 111 -26.76 40.70 32.43
CA ASP A 111 -25.84 41.81 32.14
C ASP A 111 -24.54 41.39 31.40
N ARG A 112 -24.39 40.07 31.02
CA ARG A 112 -23.13 39.54 30.44
C ARG A 112 -23.31 39.07 28.99
N ILE A 113 -24.06 39.85 28.19
CA ILE A 113 -24.37 39.51 26.80
C ILE A 113 -23.09 39.39 25.94
N ASP A 114 -22.15 40.34 26.11
CA ASP A 114 -20.90 40.36 25.32
C ASP A 114 -20.05 39.12 25.59
N GLU A 115 -19.92 38.70 26.85
CA GLU A 115 -19.19 37.47 27.20
C GLU A 115 -19.88 36.19 26.67
N SER A 116 -21.21 36.21 26.59
CA SER A 116 -21.97 35.11 25.99
C SER A 116 -21.74 35.03 24.47
N MET A 117 -21.64 36.15 23.78
CA MET A 117 -21.32 36.21 22.35
C MET A 117 -19.89 35.70 22.08
N ASP A 118 -18.92 36.17 22.87
CA ASP A 118 -17.52 35.68 22.73
C ASP A 118 -17.41 34.17 22.97
N ALA A 119 -18.12 33.65 23.96
CA ALA A 119 -18.15 32.20 24.21
C ALA A 119 -18.82 31.42 23.07
N LEU A 120 -19.89 31.96 22.46
CA LEU A 120 -20.56 31.37 21.33
C LEU A 120 -19.65 31.36 20.07
N ASP A 121 -18.98 32.48 19.80
CA ASP A 121 -18.07 32.60 18.67
C ASP A 121 -16.92 31.59 18.81
N ARG A 122 -16.35 31.46 20.03
CA ARG A 122 -15.34 30.45 20.30
C ARG A 122 -15.84 29.04 20.08
N LEU A 123 -17.04 28.71 20.52
CA LEU A 123 -17.65 27.40 20.28
C LEU A 123 -17.78 27.10 18.79
N LEU A 124 -18.24 28.07 18.01
CA LEU A 124 -18.47 27.91 16.58
C LEU A 124 -17.18 27.84 15.79
N GLU A 125 -16.25 28.78 16.01
CA GLU A 125 -15.04 28.95 15.20
C GLU A 125 -13.91 28.00 15.62
N GLU A 126 -13.76 27.72 16.92
CA GLU A 126 -12.68 26.87 17.39
C GLU A 126 -13.09 25.40 17.49
N ASP A 127 -14.14 25.09 18.28
CA ASP A 127 -14.45 23.70 18.61
C ASP A 127 -15.22 22.98 17.51
N LEU A 128 -16.33 23.54 17.03
CA LEU A 128 -17.18 22.87 16.03
C LEU A 128 -16.50 22.79 14.65
N TYR A 129 -15.83 23.85 14.25
CA TYR A 129 -15.08 23.86 12.99
C TYR A 129 -13.87 22.91 13.03
N LEU A 130 -13.18 22.80 14.17
CA LEU A 130 -12.12 21.82 14.36
C LEU A 130 -12.67 20.39 14.28
N MET A 131 -13.81 20.12 14.93
CA MET A 131 -14.46 18.80 14.87
C MET A 131 -14.79 18.39 13.43
N GLU A 132 -15.41 19.27 12.64
CA GLU A 132 -15.74 19.00 11.24
C GLU A 132 -14.48 18.63 10.43
N ARG A 133 -13.42 19.40 10.57
CA ARG A 133 -12.15 19.16 9.87
C ARG A 133 -11.50 17.84 10.28
N MET A 134 -11.57 17.49 11.55
CA MET A 134 -11.01 16.25 12.07
C MET A 134 -11.85 15.03 11.67
N PHE A 135 -13.17 15.16 11.58
CA PHE A 135 -14.01 14.11 11.00
C PHE A 135 -13.67 13.84 9.54
N GLU A 136 -13.43 14.88 8.74
CA GLU A 136 -12.99 14.69 7.36
C GLU A 136 -11.60 14.04 7.29
N LEU A 137 -10.64 14.46 8.15
CA LEU A 137 -9.33 13.83 8.25
C LEU A 137 -9.46 12.33 8.54
N ARG A 138 -10.28 11.96 9.53
CA ARG A 138 -10.54 10.57 9.89
C ARG A 138 -11.15 9.78 8.75
N LEU A 139 -12.16 10.33 8.09
CA LEU A 139 -12.82 9.68 6.94
C LEU A 139 -11.83 9.39 5.82
N ARG A 140 -11.00 10.40 5.46
CA ARG A 140 -10.02 10.26 4.40
C ARG A 140 -8.89 9.30 4.77
N ALA A 141 -8.44 9.31 6.01
CA ALA A 141 -7.44 8.35 6.51
C ALA A 141 -7.98 6.90 6.44
N SER A 142 -9.21 6.68 6.86
CA SER A 142 -9.87 5.36 6.76
C SER A 142 -10.05 4.91 5.30
N GLN A 143 -10.45 5.82 4.41
CA GLN A 143 -10.56 5.53 2.97
C GLN A 143 -9.20 5.19 2.35
N THR A 144 -8.15 5.89 2.74
CA THR A 144 -6.76 5.59 2.34
C THR A 144 -6.36 4.18 2.75
N GLY A 145 -6.64 3.78 3.98
CA GLY A 145 -6.39 2.41 4.45
C GLY A 145 -7.15 1.35 3.65
N LEU A 146 -8.40 1.61 3.27
CA LEU A 146 -9.18 0.70 2.42
C LEU A 146 -8.57 0.57 1.01
N LEU A 147 -8.16 1.69 0.40
CA LEU A 147 -7.53 1.70 -0.93
C LEU A 147 -6.19 0.95 -0.94
N LEU A 148 -5.37 1.09 0.11
CA LEU A 148 -4.12 0.34 0.27
C LEU A 148 -4.36 -1.18 0.37
N ASN A 149 -5.40 -1.60 1.10
CA ASN A 149 -5.81 -3.00 1.13
C ASN A 149 -6.34 -3.50 -0.23
N GLN A 150 -7.03 -2.66 -0.98
CA GLN A 150 -7.46 -2.99 -2.34
C GLN A 150 -6.27 -3.10 -3.29
N LEU A 151 -5.28 -2.20 -3.20
CA LEU A 151 -4.06 -2.25 -4.02
C LEU A 151 -3.33 -3.58 -3.90
N SER A 152 -3.24 -4.13 -2.68
CA SER A 152 -2.60 -5.44 -2.46
C SER A 152 -3.29 -6.59 -3.20
N ARG A 153 -4.56 -6.42 -3.58
CA ARG A 153 -5.41 -7.43 -4.22
C ARG A 153 -5.81 -7.09 -5.65
N ALA A 154 -5.45 -5.90 -6.13
CA ALA A 154 -5.80 -5.45 -7.48
C ALA A 154 -5.33 -6.48 -8.51
N ALA A 155 -6.24 -6.95 -9.36
CA ALA A 155 -6.00 -8.01 -10.33
C ALA A 155 -5.73 -7.49 -11.74
N THR A 156 -5.98 -6.20 -11.99
CA THR A 156 -5.83 -5.57 -13.30
C THR A 156 -5.07 -4.24 -13.21
N PRO A 157 -4.35 -3.84 -14.26
CA PRO A 157 -3.71 -2.52 -14.32
C PRO A 157 -4.71 -1.35 -14.17
N ASP A 158 -5.92 -1.49 -14.69
CA ASP A 158 -6.97 -0.46 -14.60
C ASP A 158 -7.43 -0.26 -13.15
N GLU A 159 -7.51 -1.34 -12.37
CA GLU A 159 -7.79 -1.25 -10.92
C GLU A 159 -6.65 -0.52 -10.19
N VAL A 160 -5.39 -0.83 -10.51
CA VAL A 160 -4.23 -0.15 -9.91
C VAL A 160 -4.28 1.34 -10.21
N LEU A 161 -4.51 1.74 -11.45
CA LEU A 161 -4.60 3.14 -11.87
C LEU A 161 -5.73 3.89 -11.16
N TRP A 162 -6.90 3.28 -11.07
CA TRP A 162 -8.04 3.87 -10.35
C TRP A 162 -7.74 4.09 -8.86
N ILE A 163 -7.08 3.11 -8.21
CA ILE A 163 -6.67 3.21 -6.82
C ILE A 163 -5.65 4.33 -6.65
N GLU A 164 -4.65 4.43 -7.52
CA GLU A 164 -3.64 5.49 -7.53
C GLU A 164 -4.28 6.88 -7.58
N GLU A 165 -5.12 7.15 -8.57
CA GLU A 165 -5.81 8.43 -8.71
C GLU A 165 -6.67 8.80 -7.50
N THR A 166 -7.35 7.80 -6.93
CA THR A 166 -8.23 8.02 -5.77
C THR A 166 -7.41 8.26 -4.51
N LEU A 167 -6.32 7.53 -4.34
CA LEU A 167 -5.41 7.67 -3.21
C LEU A 167 -4.71 9.01 -3.23
N GLU A 168 -4.21 9.48 -4.37
CA GLU A 168 -3.65 10.81 -4.52
C GLU A 168 -4.62 11.93 -4.12
N LYS A 169 -5.89 11.82 -4.54
CA LYS A 169 -6.93 12.79 -4.14
C LYS A 169 -7.12 12.81 -2.63
N ASN A 170 -7.16 11.64 -2.00
CA ASN A 170 -7.28 11.53 -0.54
C ASN A 170 -6.05 12.10 0.18
N VAL A 171 -4.83 11.77 -0.27
CA VAL A 171 -3.58 12.27 0.32
C VAL A 171 -3.52 13.80 0.27
N ARG A 172 -3.90 14.42 -0.83
CA ARG A 172 -3.96 15.90 -0.95
C ARG A 172 -4.96 16.53 0.04
N ILE A 173 -6.07 15.87 0.31
CA ILE A 173 -7.05 16.34 1.31
C ILE A 173 -6.47 16.16 2.71
N LEU A 174 -5.91 14.99 3.02
CA LEU A 174 -5.25 14.70 4.29
C LEU A 174 -4.16 15.72 4.61
N GLU A 175 -3.28 16.02 3.65
CA GLU A 175 -2.22 17.02 3.80
C GLU A 175 -2.78 18.38 4.18
N ARG A 176 -3.80 18.87 3.46
CA ARG A 176 -4.45 20.15 3.73
C ARG A 176 -5.09 20.18 5.12
N ARG A 177 -5.73 19.09 5.55
CA ARG A 177 -6.36 19.01 6.88
C ARG A 177 -5.34 18.90 8.00
N THR A 178 -4.24 18.21 7.77
CA THR A 178 -3.11 18.08 8.71
C THR A 178 -2.44 19.42 8.99
N LEU A 179 -2.22 20.25 7.98
CA LEU A 179 -1.68 21.61 8.14
C LEU A 179 -2.54 22.50 9.03
N GLY A 180 -3.82 22.24 9.09
CA GLY A 180 -4.76 22.98 9.91
C GLY A 180 -4.85 22.54 11.39
N ILE A 181 -4.03 21.61 11.84
CA ILE A 181 -3.95 21.21 13.25
C ILE A 181 -3.23 22.32 14.02
N SER A 182 -3.91 22.91 15.01
CA SER A 182 -3.39 24.05 15.79
C SER A 182 -2.26 23.63 16.73
N ASP A 183 -2.38 22.46 17.39
CA ASP A 183 -1.36 21.92 18.30
C ASP A 183 -0.07 21.56 17.52
N PRO A 184 1.08 22.21 17.83
CA PRO A 184 2.31 22.01 17.10
C PRO A 184 2.90 20.60 17.28
N VAL A 185 2.66 19.93 18.40
CA VAL A 185 3.14 18.57 18.65
C VAL A 185 2.36 17.59 17.80
N ARG A 186 1.04 17.68 17.82
CA ARG A 186 0.14 16.83 17.04
C ARG A 186 0.27 17.07 15.53
N ARG A 187 0.45 18.33 15.12
CA ARG A 187 0.73 18.66 13.72
C ARG A 187 2.03 18.04 13.24
N ARG A 188 3.08 17.99 14.07
CA ARG A 188 4.34 17.31 13.73
C ARG A 188 4.16 15.80 13.62
N GLN A 189 3.42 15.18 14.52
CA GLN A 189 3.09 13.76 14.45
C GLN A 189 2.32 13.42 13.17
N ALA A 190 1.28 14.20 12.86
CA ALA A 190 0.52 14.05 11.63
C ALA A 190 1.40 14.25 10.37
N GLY A 191 2.32 15.22 10.41
CA GLY A 191 3.28 15.46 9.32
C GLY A 191 4.20 14.27 9.06
N GLN A 192 4.67 13.57 10.09
CA GLN A 192 5.45 12.34 9.94
C GLN A 192 4.65 11.22 9.27
N MET A 193 3.39 11.03 9.68
CA MET A 193 2.49 10.06 9.05
C MET A 193 2.17 10.43 7.60
N MET A 194 1.99 11.73 7.31
CA MET A 194 1.80 12.23 5.95
C MET A 194 3.02 11.99 5.06
N THR A 195 4.24 12.16 5.57
CA THR A 195 5.47 11.87 4.81
C THR A 195 5.47 10.41 4.33
N GLN A 196 5.07 9.47 5.18
CA GLN A 196 4.95 8.05 4.81
C GLN A 196 3.89 7.80 3.73
N LEU A 197 2.76 8.52 3.76
CA LEU A 197 1.73 8.39 2.73
C LEU A 197 2.13 9.05 1.40
N ILE A 198 2.88 10.13 1.45
CA ILE A 198 3.37 10.83 0.26
C ILE A 198 4.47 10.02 -0.44
N SER A 199 5.31 9.31 0.30
CA SER A 199 6.37 8.46 -0.28
C SER A 199 5.82 7.31 -1.13
N LEU A 200 4.56 6.90 -0.95
CA LEU A 200 3.92 5.88 -1.79
C LEU A 200 3.96 6.16 -3.30
N SER A 201 3.89 7.43 -3.66
CA SER A 201 3.92 7.89 -5.07
C SER A 201 5.23 8.61 -5.44
N GLY A 202 6.13 8.84 -4.47
CA GLY A 202 7.32 9.67 -4.66
C GLY A 202 8.59 8.90 -5.01
N ASP A 203 8.71 7.67 -4.59
CA ASP A 203 9.87 6.82 -4.83
C ASP A 203 9.73 6.06 -6.15
N THR A 204 10.84 5.71 -6.80
CA THR A 204 10.84 4.95 -8.06
C THR A 204 11.65 3.66 -7.87
N PRO A 205 11.04 2.47 -8.06
CA PRO A 205 9.64 2.24 -8.39
C PRO A 205 8.71 2.51 -7.21
N ASN A 206 7.56 3.15 -7.46
CA ASN A 206 6.53 3.38 -6.47
C ASN A 206 5.66 2.11 -6.23
N VAL A 207 4.78 2.15 -5.23
CA VAL A 207 3.95 0.98 -4.88
C VAL A 207 2.99 0.56 -6.01
N PHE A 208 2.55 1.50 -6.85
CA PHE A 208 1.65 1.24 -7.98
C PHE A 208 2.40 0.58 -9.13
N GLU A 209 3.59 1.12 -9.49
CA GLU A 209 4.49 0.52 -10.46
C GLU A 209 4.92 -0.89 -10.03
N THR A 210 5.24 -1.07 -8.75
CA THR A 210 5.57 -2.38 -8.18
C THR A 210 4.40 -3.36 -8.32
N ARG A 211 3.14 -2.92 -8.09
CA ARG A 211 1.98 -3.77 -8.29
C ARG A 211 1.74 -4.10 -9.76
N GLN A 212 1.91 -3.16 -10.66
CA GLN A 212 1.81 -3.38 -12.11
C GLN A 212 2.86 -4.40 -12.58
N SER A 213 4.11 -4.25 -12.15
CA SER A 213 5.19 -5.20 -12.48
C SER A 213 4.88 -6.61 -11.95
N LEU A 214 4.27 -6.74 -10.76
CA LEU A 214 3.83 -8.04 -10.26
C LEU A 214 2.75 -8.67 -11.14
N LEU A 215 1.80 -7.89 -11.67
CA LEU A 215 0.77 -8.37 -12.59
C LEU A 215 1.36 -8.81 -13.95
N GLU A 216 2.38 -8.12 -14.42
CA GLU A 216 3.11 -8.50 -15.65
C GLU A 216 3.86 -9.81 -15.46
N ILE A 217 4.63 -9.94 -14.37
CA ILE A 217 5.35 -11.17 -14.03
C ILE A 217 4.39 -12.36 -13.87
N ASP A 218 3.25 -12.18 -13.20
CA ASP A 218 2.24 -13.23 -13.06
C ASP A 218 1.70 -13.70 -14.43
N ARG A 219 1.55 -12.77 -15.38
CA ARG A 219 1.14 -13.09 -16.77
C ARG A 219 2.25 -13.82 -17.53
N GLU A 220 3.50 -13.36 -17.42
CA GLU A 220 4.65 -13.98 -18.06
C GLU A 220 4.85 -15.41 -17.55
N ILE A 221 4.83 -15.63 -16.24
CA ILE A 221 4.91 -16.97 -15.64
C ILE A 221 3.76 -17.85 -16.16
N GLY A 222 2.55 -17.32 -16.28
CA GLY A 222 1.41 -18.06 -16.84
C GLY A 222 1.64 -18.49 -18.28
N SER A 223 2.23 -17.63 -19.10
CA SER A 223 2.51 -17.94 -20.53
C SER A 223 3.64 -18.94 -20.75
N LEU A 224 4.56 -19.10 -19.78
CA LEU A 224 5.64 -20.12 -19.85
C LEU A 224 5.15 -21.54 -19.53
N VAL A 225 3.95 -21.67 -18.98
CA VAL A 225 3.39 -22.98 -18.54
C VAL A 225 2.39 -23.53 -19.59
N GLU A 226 1.92 -22.70 -20.53
CA GLU A 226 1.05 -23.11 -21.65
C GLU A 226 1.88 -23.65 -22.82
#